data_b490dec8840afd47b937e70d25b07c77
#
_entry.id   b490dec8840afd47b937e70d25b07c77
#
_cell.length_a   1.000
_cell.length_b   1.000
_cell.length_c   1.000
_cell.angle_alpha   90.00
_cell.angle_beta   90.00
_cell.angle_gamma   90.00
#
_symmetry.space_group_name_H-M   'P 1'
#
loop_
_entity.id
_entity.type
_entity.pdbx_description
1 polymer ?
#
loop_
_entity_poly.entity_id
_entity_poly.type
_entity_poly.pdbx_seq_one_letter_code
_entity_poly.pdbx_strand_id
1 'polypeptide(L)'
;DAIKRGETRYTAVDGTPALKKAIISKFKRENGLDFTPKQILVSCGGKQSFYNLCQAYLNAGDEVVIPAPYWVSYPDMVLLADAKPVIVAAGQADHFKLTPEKLEAAITAKTRLFVINSPSNPTGVAYTLDELRGLGEVLRRHPHVLIATDDMYEHVLFGGKQFVNILDACPDLYERTMVLNGVSKAYSMTGWRIGYAGGPEKIIQAMNIIQSQSTSNPTSISQAAAVVALDGDQSFIKTMVDAFEKRHEFVLNAFNAMNGVECLPADGTFYSFPNVEGMIKRLGLESDTALSSYLLDKVGVAVVPGSAFGLDGHIRISFATSMANLENALERIASV
;
A
#
# COMPACT_ATOMS: atom_id res chain seq x y z
N ASP A 1 3.23 -12.62 -26.94
CA ASP A 1 4.29 -12.21 -27.87
C ASP A 1 5.70 -12.43 -27.30
N ALA A 2 6.01 -12.02 -26.03
CA ALA A 2 7.32 -12.21 -25.42
C ALA A 2 7.75 -13.70 -25.41
N ILE A 3 6.85 -14.61 -25.06
CA ILE A 3 7.08 -16.06 -25.14
C ILE A 3 7.43 -16.49 -26.57
N LYS A 4 6.68 -16.00 -27.57
CA LYS A 4 6.94 -16.32 -28.99
C LYS A 4 8.29 -15.81 -29.49
N ARG A 5 8.80 -14.69 -28.91
CA ARG A 5 10.12 -14.15 -29.21
C ARG A 5 11.27 -14.84 -28.44
N GLY A 6 10.94 -15.81 -27.57
CA GLY A 6 11.93 -16.51 -26.76
C GLY A 6 12.51 -15.68 -25.60
N GLU A 7 11.78 -14.67 -25.10
CA GLU A 7 12.16 -13.84 -23.96
C GLU A 7 11.96 -14.61 -22.63
N THR A 8 12.58 -15.78 -22.52
CA THR A 8 12.39 -16.73 -21.40
C THR A 8 13.69 -17.03 -20.67
N ARG A 9 14.72 -16.21 -20.87
CA ARG A 9 16.04 -16.36 -20.26
C ARG A 9 16.17 -15.47 -19.03
N TYR A 10 17.24 -15.68 -18.26
CA TYR A 10 17.63 -14.77 -17.20
C TYR A 10 17.81 -13.34 -17.74
N THR A 11 17.37 -12.38 -16.94
CA THR A 11 17.60 -10.94 -17.18
C THR A 11 18.55 -10.39 -16.12
N ALA A 12 18.85 -9.09 -16.18
CA ALA A 12 19.49 -8.42 -15.06
C ALA A 12 18.62 -8.54 -13.80
N VAL A 13 19.25 -8.70 -12.66
CA VAL A 13 18.55 -8.90 -11.37
C VAL A 13 17.65 -7.73 -11.03
N ASP A 14 18.08 -6.50 -11.31
CA ASP A 14 17.38 -5.25 -11.04
C ASP A 14 16.35 -4.86 -12.10
N GLY A 15 16.10 -5.74 -13.07
CA GLY A 15 15.12 -5.55 -14.14
C GLY A 15 15.73 -5.30 -15.52
N THR A 16 14.92 -5.52 -16.56
CA THR A 16 15.35 -5.26 -17.94
C THR A 16 15.53 -3.76 -18.19
N PRO A 17 16.48 -3.36 -19.07
CA PRO A 17 16.66 -1.94 -19.44
C PRO A 17 15.37 -1.31 -19.97
N ALA A 18 14.57 -2.06 -20.73
CA ALA A 18 13.29 -1.58 -21.26
C ALA A 18 12.30 -1.25 -20.15
N LEU A 19 12.16 -2.14 -19.14
CA LEU A 19 11.24 -1.92 -18.02
C LEU A 19 11.73 -0.78 -17.12
N LYS A 20 13.02 -0.70 -16.83
CA LYS A 20 13.57 0.43 -16.04
C LYS A 20 13.33 1.77 -16.75
N LYS A 21 13.47 1.82 -18.08
CA LYS A 21 13.15 3.02 -18.87
C LYS A 21 11.67 3.38 -18.76
N ALA A 22 10.76 2.41 -18.88
CA ALA A 22 9.32 2.64 -18.76
C ALA A 22 8.95 3.15 -17.36
N ILE A 23 9.55 2.59 -16.29
CA ILE A 23 9.36 3.03 -14.91
C ILE A 23 9.85 4.48 -14.72
N ILE A 24 11.04 4.81 -15.22
CA ILE A 24 11.60 6.19 -15.17
C ILE A 24 10.67 7.16 -15.88
N SER A 25 10.20 6.80 -17.08
CA SER A 25 9.26 7.62 -17.85
C SER A 25 7.93 7.82 -17.10
N LYS A 26 7.43 6.78 -16.45
CA LYS A 26 6.23 6.84 -15.60
C LYS A 26 6.44 7.79 -14.41
N PHE A 27 7.50 7.64 -13.65
CA PHE A 27 7.79 8.51 -12.51
C PHE A 27 7.92 9.98 -12.93
N LYS A 28 8.57 10.24 -14.07
CA LYS A 28 8.67 11.60 -14.60
C LYS A 28 7.33 12.16 -15.03
N ARG A 29 6.55 11.38 -15.79
CA ARG A 29 5.25 11.80 -16.35
C ARG A 29 4.18 12.04 -15.29
N GLU A 30 4.11 11.15 -14.30
CA GLU A 30 2.99 11.09 -13.36
C GLU A 30 3.31 11.68 -11.99
N ASN A 31 4.57 11.62 -11.55
CA ASN A 31 4.99 12.06 -10.22
C ASN A 31 6.03 13.21 -10.26
N GLY A 32 6.47 13.65 -11.45
CA GLY A 32 7.50 14.69 -11.56
C GLY A 32 8.88 14.28 -11.05
N LEU A 33 9.10 13.00 -10.75
CA LEU A 33 10.34 12.49 -10.16
C LEU A 33 11.32 12.09 -11.24
N ASP A 34 12.57 12.57 -11.13
CA ASP A 34 13.68 12.24 -12.01
C ASP A 34 14.56 11.17 -11.35
N PHE A 35 14.51 9.94 -11.87
CA PHE A 35 15.38 8.85 -11.46
C PHE A 35 16.34 8.45 -12.59
N THR A 36 17.54 8.03 -12.22
CA THR A 36 18.47 7.34 -13.12
C THR A 36 18.22 5.82 -13.11
N PRO A 37 18.70 5.08 -14.11
CA PRO A 37 18.60 3.61 -14.10
C PRO A 37 19.20 2.93 -12.86
N LYS A 38 20.19 3.54 -12.21
CA LYS A 38 20.81 3.02 -10.98
C LYS A 38 19.98 3.24 -9.73
N GLN A 39 18.98 4.12 -9.81
CA GLN A 39 18.04 4.43 -8.74
C GLN A 39 16.75 3.62 -8.85
N ILE A 40 16.65 2.65 -9.77
CA ILE A 40 15.46 1.80 -9.96
C ILE A 40 15.82 0.35 -9.72
N LEU A 41 14.97 -0.33 -8.94
CA LEU A 41 14.97 -1.78 -8.75
C LEU A 41 13.59 -2.34 -9.10
N VAL A 42 13.55 -3.33 -9.97
CA VAL A 42 12.33 -4.13 -10.26
C VAL A 42 12.35 -5.39 -9.42
N SER A 43 11.24 -5.70 -8.74
CA SER A 43 11.11 -6.82 -7.81
C SER A 43 9.89 -7.68 -8.12
N CYS A 44 9.78 -8.87 -7.51
CA CYS A 44 8.62 -9.78 -7.63
C CYS A 44 7.39 -9.25 -6.87
N GLY A 45 6.89 -8.07 -7.27
CA GLY A 45 5.81 -7.33 -6.64
C GLY A 45 6.33 -6.37 -5.55
N GLY A 46 5.50 -5.36 -5.20
CA GLY A 46 5.85 -4.34 -4.20
C GLY A 46 6.20 -4.93 -2.82
N LYS A 47 5.64 -6.11 -2.48
CA LYS A 47 5.99 -6.82 -1.25
C LYS A 47 7.49 -7.13 -1.18
N GLN A 48 8.08 -7.62 -2.26
CA GLN A 48 9.51 -7.89 -2.30
C GLN A 48 10.34 -6.60 -2.27
N SER A 49 9.85 -5.52 -2.87
CA SER A 49 10.55 -4.22 -2.80
C SER A 49 10.71 -3.76 -1.35
N PHE A 50 9.64 -3.83 -0.54
CA PHE A 50 9.71 -3.46 0.87
C PHE A 50 10.51 -4.46 1.71
N TYR A 51 10.36 -5.76 1.45
CA TYR A 51 11.17 -6.79 2.10
C TYR A 51 12.67 -6.56 1.86
N ASN A 52 13.06 -6.34 0.61
CA ASN A 52 14.46 -6.05 0.25
C ASN A 52 14.97 -4.77 0.93
N LEU A 53 14.13 -3.74 1.05
CA LEU A 53 14.48 -2.52 1.77
C LEU A 53 14.77 -2.80 3.24
N CYS A 54 13.90 -3.54 3.92
CA CYS A 54 14.12 -3.93 5.32
C CYS A 54 15.41 -4.72 5.48
N GLN A 55 15.63 -5.73 4.66
CA GLN A 55 16.83 -6.59 4.74
C GLN A 55 18.14 -5.85 4.41
N ALA A 56 18.08 -4.85 3.54
CA ALA A 56 19.25 -4.09 3.11
C ALA A 56 19.62 -2.92 4.05
N TYR A 57 18.64 -2.38 4.77
CA TYR A 57 18.80 -1.12 5.49
C TYR A 57 18.76 -1.26 7.01
N LEU A 58 18.00 -2.22 7.55
CA LEU A 58 17.77 -2.37 8.97
C LEU A 58 18.77 -3.35 9.61
N ASN A 59 19.05 -3.12 10.88
CA ASN A 59 19.85 -3.99 11.74
C ASN A 59 19.06 -4.33 13.02
N ALA A 60 19.55 -5.31 13.77
CA ALA A 60 18.98 -5.69 15.05
C ALA A 60 18.86 -4.47 16.00
N GLY A 61 17.66 -4.23 16.50
CA GLY A 61 17.35 -3.13 17.41
C GLY A 61 17.05 -1.78 16.76
N ASP A 62 17.15 -1.65 15.43
CA ASP A 62 16.63 -0.48 14.71
C ASP A 62 15.10 -0.43 14.82
N GLU A 63 14.54 0.77 14.83
CA GLU A 63 13.10 0.99 14.91
C GLU A 63 12.53 1.48 13.59
N VAL A 64 11.33 0.98 13.26
CA VAL A 64 10.54 1.41 12.09
C VAL A 64 9.20 1.93 12.55
N VAL A 65 8.92 3.20 12.28
CA VAL A 65 7.62 3.83 12.60
C VAL A 65 6.61 3.45 11.52
N ILE A 66 5.51 2.82 11.95
CA ILE A 66 4.42 2.33 11.10
C ILE A 66 3.08 2.86 11.63
N PRO A 67 2.40 3.77 10.90
CA PRO A 67 1.04 4.19 11.23
C PRO A 67 0.05 3.02 11.16
N ALA A 68 -0.77 2.84 12.17
CA ALA A 68 -1.88 1.87 12.16
C ALA A 68 -3.22 2.63 11.97
N PRO A 69 -4.14 2.13 11.13
CA PRO A 69 -4.11 0.83 10.43
C PRO A 69 -3.07 0.77 9.32
N TYR A 70 -2.37 -0.35 9.22
CA TYR A 70 -1.27 -0.58 8.28
C TYR A 70 -1.55 -1.78 7.36
N TRP A 71 -0.84 -1.87 6.23
CA TRP A 71 -0.81 -3.11 5.47
C TRP A 71 -0.13 -4.21 6.30
N VAL A 72 -0.85 -5.33 6.48
CA VAL A 72 -0.50 -6.44 7.38
C VAL A 72 0.95 -6.94 7.29
N SER A 73 1.62 -6.73 6.16
CA SER A 73 2.96 -7.27 5.95
C SER A 73 4.09 -6.36 6.44
N TYR A 74 3.83 -5.09 6.76
CA TYR A 74 4.90 -4.19 7.21
C TYR A 74 5.57 -4.65 8.51
N PRO A 75 4.83 -4.94 9.61
CA PRO A 75 5.45 -5.35 10.85
C PRO A 75 6.25 -6.63 10.72
N ASP A 76 5.71 -7.62 10.01
CA ASP A 76 6.38 -8.92 9.84
C ASP A 76 7.69 -8.79 9.07
N MET A 77 7.74 -7.96 8.01
CA MET A 77 8.97 -7.73 7.25
C MET A 77 10.02 -6.98 8.05
N VAL A 78 9.61 -6.10 8.96
CA VAL A 78 10.51 -5.43 9.92
C VAL A 78 11.08 -6.43 10.92
N LEU A 79 10.24 -7.31 11.48
CA LEU A 79 10.66 -8.38 12.40
C LEU A 79 11.61 -9.37 11.72
N LEU A 80 11.38 -9.72 10.45
CA LEU A 80 12.28 -10.58 9.67
C LEU A 80 13.66 -9.95 9.40
N ALA A 81 13.82 -8.66 9.62
CA ALA A 81 15.11 -7.95 9.59
C ALA A 81 15.70 -7.74 11.01
N ASP A 82 15.22 -8.46 12.02
CA ASP A 82 15.59 -8.33 13.43
C ASP A 82 15.37 -6.90 13.99
N ALA A 83 14.61 -6.07 13.30
CA ALA A 83 14.26 -4.73 13.70
C ALA A 83 12.92 -4.70 14.47
N LYS A 84 12.61 -3.57 15.09
CA LYS A 84 11.43 -3.37 15.93
C LYS A 84 10.40 -2.50 15.22
N PRO A 85 9.18 -2.99 14.93
CA PRO A 85 8.09 -2.14 14.50
C PRO A 85 7.59 -1.26 15.66
N VAL A 86 7.52 0.04 15.44
CA VAL A 86 6.93 1.03 16.35
C VAL A 86 5.58 1.43 15.77
N ILE A 87 4.53 0.80 16.28
CA ILE A 87 3.16 1.02 15.78
C ILE A 87 2.58 2.28 16.40
N VAL A 88 2.09 3.20 15.55
CA VAL A 88 1.48 4.46 15.99
C VAL A 88 0.02 4.48 15.57
N ALA A 89 -0.87 4.43 16.55
CA ALA A 89 -2.31 4.40 16.28
C ALA A 89 -2.81 5.72 15.69
N ALA A 90 -3.47 5.62 14.54
CA ALA A 90 -4.24 6.67 13.89
C ALA A 90 -5.66 6.13 13.67
N GLY A 91 -6.51 6.28 14.68
CA GLY A 91 -7.86 5.71 14.70
C GLY A 91 -8.85 6.50 13.86
N GLN A 92 -10.11 6.12 13.95
CA GLN A 92 -11.21 6.76 13.21
C GLN A 92 -11.35 8.24 13.53
N ALA A 93 -11.08 8.67 14.78
CA ALA A 93 -11.08 10.07 15.19
C ALA A 93 -10.01 10.93 14.47
N ASP A 94 -8.92 10.31 14.04
CA ASP A 94 -7.86 10.93 13.24
C ASP A 94 -8.10 10.73 11.72
N HIS A 95 -9.26 10.26 11.32
CA HIS A 95 -9.53 9.81 9.94
C HIS A 95 -8.50 8.81 9.41
N PHE A 96 -7.97 7.95 10.30
CA PHE A 96 -6.93 6.96 10.01
C PHE A 96 -5.61 7.52 9.47
N LYS A 97 -5.31 8.77 9.76
CA LYS A 97 -4.10 9.49 9.32
C LYS A 97 -3.20 9.83 10.50
N LEU A 98 -1.91 9.55 10.35
CA LEU A 98 -0.92 9.95 11.35
C LEU A 98 -0.76 11.46 11.37
N THR A 99 -0.79 12.06 12.57
CA THR A 99 -0.53 13.50 12.74
C THR A 99 0.96 13.78 12.95
N PRO A 100 1.43 15.02 12.68
CA PRO A 100 2.81 15.41 12.95
C PRO A 100 3.23 15.19 14.41
N GLU A 101 2.35 15.48 15.37
CA GLU A 101 2.61 15.33 16.80
C GLU A 101 2.83 13.86 17.18
N LYS A 102 2.02 12.96 16.63
CA LYS A 102 2.17 11.52 16.87
C LYS A 102 3.43 10.97 16.20
N LEU A 103 3.80 11.48 15.03
CA LEU A 103 5.06 11.10 14.38
C LEU A 103 6.26 11.57 15.20
N GLU A 104 6.28 12.83 15.65
CA GLU A 104 7.35 13.38 16.48
C GLU A 104 7.56 12.56 17.76
N ALA A 105 6.46 12.22 18.43
CA ALA A 105 6.50 11.45 19.67
C ALA A 105 7.01 10.00 19.48
N ALA A 106 6.88 9.45 18.28
CA ALA A 106 7.26 8.08 17.97
C ALA A 106 8.73 7.94 17.53
N ILE A 107 9.35 9.02 17.03
CA ILE A 107 10.73 8.97 16.55
C ILE A 107 11.71 8.99 17.72
N THR A 108 12.67 8.09 17.69
CA THR A 108 13.79 8.00 18.64
C THR A 108 15.12 8.03 17.89
N ALA A 109 16.23 8.05 18.62
CA ALA A 109 17.58 7.92 18.04
C ALA A 109 17.80 6.56 17.35
N LYS A 110 16.96 5.55 17.63
CA LYS A 110 16.99 4.22 17.01
C LYS A 110 16.10 4.11 15.77
N THR A 111 15.22 5.08 15.54
CA THR A 111 14.34 5.07 14.35
C THR A 111 15.19 5.20 13.11
N ARG A 112 15.07 4.24 12.19
CA ARG A 112 15.78 4.23 10.92
C ARG A 112 14.87 4.41 9.72
N LEU A 113 13.62 3.97 9.84
CA LEU A 113 12.67 3.99 8.73
C LEU A 113 11.30 4.49 9.23
N PHE A 114 10.66 5.31 8.42
CA PHE A 114 9.26 5.68 8.51
C PHE A 114 8.54 5.21 7.26
N VAL A 115 7.41 4.52 7.41
CA VAL A 115 6.59 4.03 6.30
C VAL A 115 5.30 4.83 6.22
N ILE A 116 4.95 5.30 5.02
CA ILE A 116 3.65 5.90 4.73
C ILE A 116 3.04 5.21 3.52
N ASN A 117 1.75 4.84 3.58
CA ASN A 117 0.99 4.26 2.48
C ASN A 117 -0.22 5.13 2.17
N SER A 118 -0.21 5.76 0.99
CA SER A 118 -1.26 6.68 0.55
C SER A 118 -1.49 6.52 -0.96
N PRO A 119 -2.72 6.25 -1.40
CA PRO A 119 -3.90 5.83 -0.63
C PRO A 119 -3.67 4.53 0.14
N SER A 120 -4.25 4.43 1.34
CA SER A 120 -3.92 3.38 2.31
C SER A 120 -4.69 2.07 2.10
N ASN A 121 -4.01 0.95 2.33
CA ASN A 121 -4.60 -0.34 2.66
C ASN A 121 -4.44 -0.56 4.16
N PRO A 122 -5.53 -0.64 4.97
CA PRO A 122 -6.88 -1.08 4.61
C PRO A 122 -7.93 0.02 4.41
N THR A 123 -7.67 1.28 4.75
CA THR A 123 -8.71 2.29 4.98
C THR A 123 -9.18 3.03 3.74
N GLY A 124 -8.35 3.05 2.70
CA GLY A 124 -8.61 3.83 1.49
C GLY A 124 -8.41 5.33 1.64
N VAL A 125 -7.97 5.83 2.79
CA VAL A 125 -7.70 7.26 2.98
C VAL A 125 -6.43 7.68 2.26
N ALA A 126 -6.41 8.92 1.77
CA ALA A 126 -5.25 9.54 1.15
C ALA A 126 -4.86 10.81 1.89
N TYR A 127 -3.57 11.03 2.08
CA TYR A 127 -3.07 12.27 2.65
C TYR A 127 -3.18 13.42 1.66
N THR A 128 -3.51 14.59 2.18
CA THR A 128 -3.45 15.85 1.44
C THR A 128 -2.02 16.41 1.41
N LEU A 129 -1.78 17.36 0.52
CA LEU A 129 -0.48 18.03 0.43
C LEU A 129 -0.07 18.70 1.75
N ASP A 130 -1.03 19.32 2.45
CA ASP A 130 -0.77 20.02 3.72
C ASP A 130 -0.49 19.04 4.87
N GLU A 131 -1.21 17.91 4.93
CA GLU A 131 -0.92 16.84 5.89
C GLU A 131 0.48 16.27 5.68
N LEU A 132 0.88 16.03 4.42
CA LEU A 132 2.23 15.57 4.08
C LEU A 132 3.30 16.62 4.40
N ARG A 133 3.03 17.91 4.21
CA ARG A 133 3.93 19.00 4.65
C ARG A 133 4.16 18.95 6.15
N GLY A 134 3.09 18.77 6.94
CA GLY A 134 3.20 18.63 8.39
C GLY A 134 4.10 17.47 8.80
N LEU A 135 3.95 16.30 8.19
CA LEU A 135 4.84 15.16 8.42
C LEU A 135 6.28 15.46 7.96
N GLY A 136 6.44 16.15 6.83
CA GLY A 136 7.74 16.56 6.30
C GLY A 136 8.50 17.49 7.24
N GLU A 137 7.82 18.42 7.93
CA GLU A 137 8.43 19.28 8.94
C GLU A 137 9.02 18.48 10.12
N VAL A 138 8.32 17.44 10.55
CA VAL A 138 8.84 16.50 11.54
C VAL A 138 10.08 15.80 11.00
N LEU A 139 9.99 15.23 9.82
CA LEU A 139 11.07 14.43 9.21
C LEU A 139 12.33 15.29 8.97
N ARG A 140 12.23 16.58 8.67
CA ARG A 140 13.38 17.49 8.55
C ARG A 140 14.19 17.60 9.84
N ARG A 141 13.53 17.54 11.00
CA ARG A 141 14.22 17.55 12.31
C ARG A 141 14.92 16.22 12.62
N HIS A 142 14.56 15.15 11.90
CA HIS A 142 15.11 13.81 12.09
C HIS A 142 15.80 13.29 10.83
N PRO A 143 16.96 13.86 10.42
CA PRO A 143 17.62 13.54 9.14
C PRO A 143 18.17 12.11 9.05
N HIS A 144 18.24 11.39 10.16
CA HIS A 144 18.67 10.00 10.24
C HIS A 144 17.58 8.99 9.84
N VAL A 145 16.33 9.43 9.68
CA VAL A 145 15.20 8.58 9.33
C VAL A 145 15.05 8.53 7.81
N LEU A 146 15.13 7.36 7.22
CA LEU A 146 14.76 7.09 5.83
C LEU A 146 13.23 7.05 5.72
N ILE A 147 12.70 7.46 4.58
CA ILE A 147 11.27 7.48 4.31
C ILE A 147 10.96 6.44 3.25
N ALA A 148 9.95 5.62 3.46
CA ALA A 148 9.37 4.76 2.43
C ALA A 148 7.93 5.19 2.17
N THR A 149 7.65 5.71 0.97
CA THR A 149 6.29 6.00 0.51
C THR A 149 5.81 4.86 -0.38
N ASP A 150 4.73 4.19 0.02
CA ASP A 150 4.09 3.11 -0.74
C ASP A 150 2.90 3.67 -1.51
N ASP A 151 3.14 3.96 -2.78
CA ASP A 151 2.25 4.65 -3.69
C ASP A 151 1.46 3.66 -4.59
N MET A 152 1.34 2.40 -4.16
CA MET A 152 0.77 1.30 -4.94
C MET A 152 -0.65 1.57 -5.47
N TYR A 153 -1.39 2.46 -4.81
CA TYR A 153 -2.78 2.80 -5.17
C TYR A 153 -2.93 4.21 -5.76
N GLU A 154 -1.86 4.86 -6.16
CA GLU A 154 -1.85 6.26 -6.65
C GLU A 154 -2.90 6.57 -7.73
N HIS A 155 -3.22 5.59 -8.58
CA HIS A 155 -4.19 5.75 -9.66
C HIS A 155 -5.66 5.50 -9.22
N VAL A 156 -5.89 4.98 -8.02
CA VAL A 156 -7.23 4.61 -7.56
C VAL A 156 -7.69 5.62 -6.51
N LEU A 157 -8.09 6.79 -6.99
CA LEU A 157 -8.65 7.89 -6.19
C LEU A 157 -10.02 8.29 -6.73
N PHE A 158 -10.94 8.63 -5.84
CA PHE A 158 -12.34 8.96 -6.12
C PHE A 158 -12.58 10.47 -6.15
N GLY A 159 -13.71 10.89 -6.75
CA GLY A 159 -14.13 12.28 -6.77
C GLY A 159 -13.18 13.21 -7.53
N GLY A 160 -12.40 12.69 -8.48
CA GLY A 160 -11.42 13.49 -9.23
C GLY A 160 -10.24 14.00 -8.38
N LYS A 161 -10.02 13.44 -7.19
CA LYS A 161 -8.87 13.78 -6.35
C LYS A 161 -7.57 13.50 -7.07
N GLN A 162 -6.60 14.38 -6.86
CA GLN A 162 -5.26 14.21 -7.41
C GLN A 162 -4.36 13.49 -6.40
N PHE A 163 -3.55 12.56 -6.91
CA PHE A 163 -2.55 11.90 -6.08
C PHE A 163 -1.44 12.88 -5.70
N VAL A 164 -1.02 12.81 -4.45
CA VAL A 164 0.18 13.48 -3.93
C VAL A 164 0.94 12.54 -3.01
N ASN A 165 2.27 12.57 -3.10
CA ASN A 165 3.14 11.87 -2.16
C ASN A 165 4.00 12.84 -1.35
N ILE A 166 4.85 12.30 -0.48
CA ILE A 166 5.70 13.11 0.40
C ILE A 166 6.69 13.99 -0.39
N LEU A 167 7.11 13.60 -1.59
CA LEU A 167 8.04 14.37 -2.41
C LEU A 167 7.37 15.52 -3.17
N ASP A 168 6.06 15.45 -3.42
CA ASP A 168 5.28 16.59 -3.92
C ASP A 168 5.20 17.69 -2.84
N ALA A 169 5.04 17.27 -1.59
CA ALA A 169 4.96 18.18 -0.45
C ALA A 169 6.33 18.70 0.01
N CYS A 170 7.36 17.87 -0.06
CA CYS A 170 8.70 18.09 0.50
C CYS A 170 9.79 17.57 -0.45
N PRO A 171 10.05 18.26 -1.58
CA PRO A 171 11.05 17.82 -2.57
C PRO A 171 12.48 17.69 -2.02
N ASP A 172 12.79 18.43 -0.96
CA ASP A 172 14.07 18.39 -0.25
C ASP A 172 14.34 17.05 0.46
N LEU A 173 13.32 16.22 0.63
CA LEU A 173 13.46 14.88 1.22
C LEU A 173 13.85 13.80 0.19
N TYR A 174 14.04 14.15 -1.07
CA TYR A 174 14.32 13.23 -2.18
C TYR A 174 15.49 12.28 -1.89
N GLU A 175 16.61 12.79 -1.40
CA GLU A 175 17.84 12.01 -1.18
C GLU A 175 17.72 10.96 -0.05
N ARG A 176 16.58 10.91 0.66
CA ARG A 176 16.30 9.93 1.71
C ARG A 176 14.87 9.39 1.67
N THR A 177 14.30 9.35 0.47
CA THR A 177 12.96 8.77 0.24
C THR A 177 13.05 7.63 -0.76
N MET A 178 12.48 6.49 -0.38
CA MET A 178 12.22 5.35 -1.25
C MET A 178 10.77 5.41 -1.70
N VAL A 179 10.52 5.43 -3.00
CA VAL A 179 9.18 5.37 -3.58
C VAL A 179 8.92 3.94 -4.04
N LEU A 180 7.90 3.29 -3.45
CA LEU A 180 7.51 1.92 -3.75
C LEU A 180 6.23 1.93 -4.58
N ASN A 181 6.21 1.16 -5.67
CA ASN A 181 5.07 1.09 -6.56
C ASN A 181 5.04 -0.25 -7.33
N GLY A 182 4.13 -0.41 -8.28
CA GLY A 182 4.05 -1.61 -9.10
C GLY A 182 2.85 -1.64 -10.03
N VAL A 183 2.78 -2.68 -10.85
CA VAL A 183 1.68 -2.85 -11.82
C VAL A 183 0.49 -3.63 -11.26
N SER A 184 0.56 -4.08 -10.01
CA SER A 184 -0.43 -5.02 -9.44
C SER A 184 -1.84 -4.46 -9.38
N LYS A 185 -2.01 -3.15 -9.10
CA LYS A 185 -3.31 -2.55 -8.76
C LYS A 185 -3.91 -1.77 -9.92
N ALA A 186 -3.25 -0.73 -10.38
CA ALA A 186 -3.72 0.09 -11.49
C ALA A 186 -3.95 -0.72 -12.77
N TYR A 187 -3.14 -1.75 -13.00
CA TYR A 187 -3.18 -2.58 -14.21
C TYR A 187 -3.84 -3.95 -13.99
N SER A 188 -4.41 -4.20 -12.81
CA SER A 188 -5.02 -5.51 -12.44
C SER A 188 -4.07 -6.71 -12.67
N MET A 189 -2.78 -6.51 -12.46
CA MET A 189 -1.70 -7.47 -12.76
C MET A 189 -1.13 -8.13 -11.49
N THR A 190 -1.97 -8.47 -10.52
CA THR A 190 -1.52 -9.05 -9.24
C THR A 190 -0.72 -10.33 -9.42
N GLY A 191 -1.16 -11.22 -10.31
CA GLY A 191 -0.53 -12.52 -10.59
C GLY A 191 0.78 -12.41 -11.40
N TRP A 192 1.06 -11.30 -12.05
CA TRP A 192 2.28 -11.08 -12.84
C TRP A 192 3.50 -10.81 -11.97
N ARG A 193 3.30 -10.43 -10.70
CA ARG A 193 4.36 -10.24 -9.70
C ARG A 193 5.44 -9.25 -10.13
N ILE A 194 5.06 -8.04 -10.55
CA ILE A 194 5.98 -6.95 -10.84
C ILE A 194 5.67 -5.76 -9.93
N GLY A 195 6.66 -5.40 -9.13
CA GLY A 195 6.75 -4.17 -8.36
C GLY A 195 8.10 -3.50 -8.65
N TYR A 196 8.23 -2.27 -8.23
CA TYR A 196 9.48 -1.53 -8.38
C TYR A 196 9.67 -0.50 -7.27
N ALA A 197 10.92 -0.13 -7.05
CA ALA A 197 11.33 0.92 -6.14
C ALA A 197 12.19 1.95 -6.87
N GLY A 198 11.98 3.22 -6.54
CA GLY A 198 12.84 4.33 -6.90
C GLY A 198 13.41 4.99 -5.64
N GLY A 199 14.70 5.37 -5.64
CA GLY A 199 15.28 6.00 -4.46
C GLY A 199 16.81 6.16 -4.51
N PRO A 200 17.45 6.45 -3.36
CA PRO A 200 18.89 6.65 -3.28
C PRO A 200 19.69 5.46 -3.85
N GLU A 201 20.62 5.73 -4.75
CA GLU A 201 21.38 4.71 -5.49
C GLU A 201 22.03 3.67 -4.57
N LYS A 202 22.61 4.09 -3.44
CA LYS A 202 23.28 3.18 -2.51
C LYS A 202 22.32 2.17 -1.88
N ILE A 203 21.10 2.59 -1.58
CA ILE A 203 20.06 1.71 -1.00
C ILE A 203 19.55 0.76 -2.08
N ILE A 204 19.27 1.26 -3.27
CA ILE A 204 18.88 0.43 -4.42
C ILE A 204 19.95 -0.65 -4.71
N GLN A 205 21.22 -0.31 -4.68
CA GLN A 205 22.32 -1.27 -4.86
C GLN A 205 22.33 -2.34 -3.76
N ALA A 206 22.14 -1.96 -2.50
CA ALA A 206 22.07 -2.91 -1.38
C ALA A 206 20.85 -3.84 -1.51
N MET A 207 19.68 -3.29 -1.87
CA MET A 207 18.48 -4.09 -2.15
C MET A 207 18.69 -5.06 -3.32
N ASN A 208 19.41 -4.66 -4.36
CA ASN A 208 19.76 -5.52 -5.49
C ASN A 208 20.65 -6.69 -5.07
N ILE A 209 21.59 -6.49 -4.15
CA ILE A 209 22.40 -7.56 -3.58
C ILE A 209 21.51 -8.59 -2.87
N ILE A 210 20.57 -8.15 -2.02
CA ILE A 210 19.61 -9.03 -1.34
C ILE A 210 18.78 -9.82 -2.38
N GLN A 211 18.26 -9.13 -3.39
CA GLN A 211 17.46 -9.77 -4.45
C GLN A 211 18.27 -10.80 -5.23
N SER A 212 19.55 -10.54 -5.51
CA SER A 212 20.41 -11.45 -6.24
C SER A 212 20.65 -12.77 -5.51
N GLN A 213 20.59 -12.78 -4.17
CA GLN A 213 20.78 -13.96 -3.32
C GLN A 213 19.45 -14.60 -2.88
N SER A 214 18.31 -14.05 -3.26
CA SER A 214 16.98 -14.60 -2.92
C SER A 214 16.24 -15.12 -4.15
N THR A 215 15.67 -14.24 -4.95
CA THR A 215 14.82 -14.60 -6.11
C THR A 215 15.52 -14.48 -7.46
N SER A 216 16.69 -13.83 -7.53
CA SER A 216 17.29 -13.38 -8.79
C SER A 216 16.36 -12.37 -9.51
N ASN A 217 16.37 -12.35 -10.85
CA ASN A 217 15.53 -11.43 -11.61
C ASN A 217 14.04 -11.77 -11.54
N PRO A 218 13.14 -10.79 -11.60
CA PRO A 218 11.71 -11.03 -11.83
C PRO A 218 11.47 -11.75 -13.17
N THR A 219 10.34 -12.44 -13.27
CA THR A 219 9.94 -13.18 -14.46
C THR A 219 10.01 -12.34 -15.73
N SER A 220 10.82 -12.73 -16.71
CA SER A 220 11.12 -11.98 -17.93
C SER A 220 9.88 -11.62 -18.75
N ILE A 221 8.94 -12.57 -18.94
CA ILE A 221 7.69 -12.33 -19.65
C ILE A 221 6.78 -11.36 -18.90
N SER A 222 6.81 -11.37 -17.58
CA SER A 222 6.07 -10.41 -16.75
C SER A 222 6.67 -9.00 -16.90
N GLN A 223 7.98 -8.89 -16.97
CA GLN A 223 8.65 -7.62 -17.22
C GLN A 223 8.27 -7.04 -18.59
N ALA A 224 8.23 -7.87 -19.64
CA ALA A 224 7.80 -7.45 -20.97
C ALA A 224 6.35 -6.96 -20.97
N ALA A 225 5.45 -7.63 -20.23
CA ALA A 225 4.07 -7.20 -20.08
C ALA A 225 3.95 -5.87 -19.30
N ALA A 226 4.77 -5.68 -18.27
CA ALA A 226 4.80 -4.46 -17.47
C ALA A 226 5.25 -3.23 -18.28
N VAL A 227 6.19 -3.39 -19.24
CA VAL A 227 6.56 -2.31 -20.17
C VAL A 227 5.33 -1.82 -20.94
N VAL A 228 4.54 -2.75 -21.51
CA VAL A 228 3.34 -2.38 -22.25
C VAL A 228 2.28 -1.73 -21.35
N ALA A 229 2.15 -2.20 -20.11
CA ALA A 229 1.24 -1.59 -19.13
C ALA A 229 1.62 -0.13 -18.83
N LEU A 230 2.91 0.16 -18.60
CA LEU A 230 3.38 1.48 -18.21
C LEU A 230 3.46 2.50 -19.38
N ASP A 231 3.80 2.03 -20.57
CA ASP A 231 3.98 2.88 -21.76
C ASP A 231 2.73 2.92 -22.66
N GLY A 232 1.75 2.04 -22.44
CA GLY A 232 0.53 1.93 -23.23
C GLY A 232 -0.54 2.96 -22.91
N ASP A 233 -1.71 2.81 -23.52
CA ASP A 233 -2.88 3.64 -23.22
C ASP A 233 -3.33 3.46 -21.77
N GLN A 234 -3.50 4.57 -21.05
CA GLN A 234 -3.93 4.62 -19.66
C GLN A 234 -5.42 4.90 -19.49
N SER A 235 -6.18 5.07 -20.58
CA SER A 235 -7.60 5.48 -20.53
C SER A 235 -8.51 4.49 -19.78
N PHE A 236 -8.16 3.19 -19.78
CA PHE A 236 -8.91 2.16 -19.05
C PHE A 236 -8.88 2.34 -17.54
N ILE A 237 -7.85 3.01 -16.98
CA ILE A 237 -7.74 3.26 -15.54
C ILE A 237 -8.95 4.06 -15.05
N LYS A 238 -9.34 5.11 -15.80
CA LYS A 238 -10.53 5.89 -15.45
C LYS A 238 -11.80 5.01 -15.39
N THR A 239 -12.01 4.14 -16.37
CA THR A 239 -13.17 3.23 -16.38
C THR A 239 -13.16 2.31 -15.15
N MET A 240 -12.00 1.80 -14.76
CA MET A 240 -11.83 0.98 -13.56
C MET A 240 -12.13 1.78 -12.28
N VAL A 241 -11.60 3.00 -12.16
CA VAL A 241 -11.81 3.88 -11.01
C VAL A 241 -13.29 4.24 -10.88
N ASP A 242 -13.95 4.64 -11.96
CA ASP A 242 -15.39 4.95 -11.96
C ASP A 242 -16.24 3.75 -11.47
N ALA A 243 -15.82 2.54 -11.81
CA ALA A 243 -16.49 1.32 -11.33
C ALA A 243 -16.23 1.07 -9.83
N PHE A 244 -15.02 1.33 -9.35
CA PHE A 244 -14.70 1.22 -7.92
C PHE A 244 -15.41 2.28 -7.10
N GLU A 245 -15.50 3.50 -7.56
CA GLU A 245 -16.21 4.60 -6.88
C GLU A 245 -17.69 4.25 -6.67
N LYS A 246 -18.38 3.77 -7.69
CA LYS A 246 -19.77 3.30 -7.57
C LYS A 246 -19.94 2.16 -6.55
N ARG A 247 -19.00 1.22 -6.54
CA ARG A 247 -19.02 0.11 -5.58
C ARG A 247 -18.73 0.60 -4.18
N HIS A 248 -17.80 1.57 -4.02
CA HIS A 248 -17.52 2.20 -2.74
C HIS A 248 -18.75 2.89 -2.15
N GLU A 249 -19.45 3.72 -2.94
CA GLU A 249 -20.69 4.38 -2.51
C GLU A 249 -21.74 3.37 -2.03
N PHE A 250 -21.94 2.29 -2.79
CA PHE A 250 -22.85 1.23 -2.41
C PHE A 250 -22.46 0.56 -1.09
N VAL A 251 -21.19 0.15 -0.94
CA VAL A 251 -20.66 -0.51 0.27
C VAL A 251 -20.73 0.42 1.48
N LEU A 252 -20.37 1.69 1.32
CA LEU A 252 -20.42 2.71 2.37
C LEU A 252 -21.84 2.89 2.91
N ASN A 253 -22.81 3.05 2.01
CA ASN A 253 -24.23 3.24 2.37
C ASN A 253 -24.79 1.98 3.03
N ALA A 254 -24.47 0.80 2.52
CA ALA A 254 -24.93 -0.46 3.07
C ALA A 254 -24.41 -0.69 4.51
N PHE A 255 -23.13 -0.45 4.76
CA PHE A 255 -22.58 -0.58 6.13
C PHE A 255 -23.19 0.44 7.09
N ASN A 256 -23.33 1.69 6.69
CA ASN A 256 -23.90 2.73 7.56
C ASN A 256 -25.41 2.56 7.81
N ALA A 257 -26.10 1.70 7.05
CA ALA A 257 -27.46 1.29 7.33
C ALA A 257 -27.56 0.12 8.35
N MET A 258 -26.43 -0.54 8.68
CA MET A 258 -26.42 -1.68 9.62
C MET A 258 -26.31 -1.17 11.06
N ASN A 259 -27.09 -1.80 11.95
CA ASN A 259 -27.05 -1.46 13.37
C ASN A 259 -25.71 -1.84 14.03
N GLY A 260 -25.04 -0.85 14.61
CA GLY A 260 -23.77 -1.03 15.31
C GLY A 260 -22.56 -1.06 14.39
N VAL A 261 -22.69 -0.52 13.18
CA VAL A 261 -21.61 -0.35 12.21
C VAL A 261 -21.48 1.13 11.84
N GLU A 262 -20.25 1.61 11.76
CA GLU A 262 -19.90 2.95 11.28
C GLU A 262 -18.77 2.85 10.27
N CYS A 263 -18.99 3.33 9.05
CA CYS A 263 -18.02 3.32 7.98
C CYS A 263 -17.72 4.75 7.53
N LEU A 264 -16.45 5.16 7.59
CA LEU A 264 -16.01 6.42 6.99
C LEU A 264 -15.82 6.26 5.47
N PRO A 265 -16.06 7.32 4.69
CA PRO A 265 -15.77 7.29 3.26
C PRO A 265 -14.27 7.15 3.02
N ALA A 266 -13.91 6.35 2.00
CA ALA A 266 -12.55 6.26 1.52
C ALA A 266 -12.28 7.32 0.43
N ASP A 267 -11.02 7.75 0.34
CA ASP A 267 -10.56 8.65 -0.74
C ASP A 267 -10.21 7.88 -2.01
N GLY A 268 -9.95 6.56 -1.88
CA GLY A 268 -9.53 5.72 -3.00
C GLY A 268 -9.37 4.26 -2.61
N THR A 269 -8.56 3.51 -3.36
CA THR A 269 -8.36 2.07 -3.28
C THR A 269 -9.61 1.26 -3.69
N PHE A 270 -9.71 0.03 -3.24
CA PHE A 270 -10.91 -0.82 -3.39
C PHE A 270 -11.24 -1.54 -2.08
N TYR A 271 -11.02 -0.83 -0.95
CA TYR A 271 -11.29 -1.32 0.40
C TYR A 271 -12.23 -0.38 1.14
N SER A 272 -13.09 -0.95 2.00
CA SER A 272 -13.77 -0.24 3.08
C SER A 272 -13.36 -0.83 4.42
N PHE A 273 -13.29 0.01 5.44
CA PHE A 273 -12.78 -0.36 6.77
C PHE A 273 -13.75 0.12 7.87
N PRO A 274 -14.97 -0.46 7.94
CA PRO A 274 -15.96 -0.09 8.93
C PRO A 274 -15.55 -0.48 10.35
N ASN A 275 -15.90 0.38 11.32
CA ASN A 275 -16.00 0.04 12.72
C ASN A 275 -17.22 -0.87 12.93
N VAL A 276 -17.01 -1.98 13.60
CA VAL A 276 -18.03 -3.01 13.85
C VAL A 276 -18.17 -3.36 15.35
N GLU A 277 -17.62 -2.53 16.25
CA GLU A 277 -17.69 -2.76 17.71
C GLU A 277 -19.14 -2.92 18.19
N GLY A 278 -20.06 -2.10 17.67
CA GLY A 278 -21.47 -2.21 18.01
C GLY A 278 -22.08 -3.53 17.55
N MET A 279 -21.72 -4.03 16.37
CA MET A 279 -22.15 -5.33 15.86
C MET A 279 -21.56 -6.47 16.71
N ILE A 280 -20.26 -6.42 17.04
CA ILE A 280 -19.58 -7.40 17.91
C ILE A 280 -20.31 -7.50 19.24
N LYS A 281 -20.59 -6.36 19.88
CA LYS A 281 -21.31 -6.30 21.15
C LYS A 281 -22.74 -6.84 21.04
N ARG A 282 -23.49 -6.48 20.00
CA ARG A 282 -24.86 -6.94 19.77
C ARG A 282 -24.95 -8.46 19.60
N LEU A 283 -23.95 -9.04 18.93
CA LEU A 283 -23.88 -10.49 18.69
C LEU A 283 -23.25 -11.26 19.86
N GLY A 284 -22.79 -10.58 20.92
CA GLY A 284 -22.15 -11.21 22.07
C GLY A 284 -20.81 -11.87 21.75
N LEU A 285 -20.09 -11.33 20.75
CA LEU A 285 -18.78 -11.83 20.31
C LEU A 285 -17.65 -11.13 21.07
N GLU A 286 -16.48 -11.77 21.10
CA GLU A 286 -15.33 -11.29 21.88
C GLU A 286 -14.43 -10.31 21.13
N SER A 287 -14.41 -10.37 19.78
CA SER A 287 -13.46 -9.60 18.95
C SER A 287 -13.91 -9.51 17.48
N ASP A 288 -13.22 -8.67 16.71
CA ASP A 288 -13.34 -8.59 15.25
C ASP A 288 -12.88 -9.88 14.54
N THR A 289 -11.93 -10.61 15.12
CA THR A 289 -11.52 -11.94 14.64
C THR A 289 -12.67 -12.94 14.83
N ALA A 290 -13.33 -12.92 16.00
CA ALA A 290 -14.52 -13.76 16.24
C ALA A 290 -15.66 -13.40 15.30
N LEU A 291 -15.88 -12.09 15.03
CA LEU A 291 -16.86 -11.64 14.05
C LEU A 291 -16.52 -12.13 12.63
N SER A 292 -15.26 -12.04 12.23
CA SER A 292 -14.82 -12.49 10.89
C SER A 292 -15.07 -14.00 10.70
N SER A 293 -14.77 -14.80 11.70
CA SER A 293 -15.09 -16.24 11.71
C SER A 293 -16.60 -16.49 11.69
N TYR A 294 -17.36 -15.76 12.51
CA TYR A 294 -18.82 -15.86 12.56
C TYR A 294 -19.47 -15.56 11.21
N LEU A 295 -19.05 -14.47 10.53
CA LEU A 295 -19.56 -14.11 9.21
C LEU A 295 -19.24 -15.17 8.16
N LEU A 296 -18.05 -15.76 8.22
CA LEU A 296 -17.66 -16.84 7.31
C LEU A 296 -18.53 -18.08 7.53
N ASP A 297 -18.68 -18.50 8.78
CA ASP A 297 -19.38 -19.75 9.14
C ASP A 297 -20.90 -19.66 8.98
N LYS A 298 -21.50 -18.53 9.37
CA LYS A 298 -22.95 -18.36 9.38
C LYS A 298 -23.53 -17.90 8.07
N VAL A 299 -22.85 -16.97 7.39
CA VAL A 299 -23.39 -16.36 6.17
C VAL A 299 -22.49 -16.50 4.95
N GLY A 300 -21.34 -17.18 5.07
CA GLY A 300 -20.44 -17.48 3.96
C GLY A 300 -19.78 -16.24 3.37
N VAL A 301 -19.54 -15.21 4.20
CA VAL A 301 -18.85 -13.98 3.75
C VAL A 301 -17.51 -13.86 4.44
N ALA A 302 -16.43 -13.88 3.65
CA ALA A 302 -15.06 -13.72 4.12
C ALA A 302 -14.69 -12.23 4.20
N VAL A 303 -14.27 -11.80 5.38
CA VAL A 303 -13.72 -10.47 5.66
C VAL A 303 -12.39 -10.60 6.39
N VAL A 304 -11.62 -9.53 6.47
CA VAL A 304 -10.35 -9.55 7.23
C VAL A 304 -10.53 -8.73 8.50
N PRO A 305 -10.22 -9.28 9.70
CA PRO A 305 -10.36 -8.55 10.96
C PRO A 305 -9.42 -7.34 11.01
N GLY A 306 -9.87 -6.26 11.66
CA GLY A 306 -9.11 -5.01 11.79
C GLY A 306 -7.85 -5.17 12.63
N SER A 307 -7.88 -6.07 13.62
CA SER A 307 -6.71 -6.44 14.43
C SER A 307 -5.50 -6.89 13.59
N ALA A 308 -5.73 -7.55 12.44
CA ALA A 308 -4.66 -7.89 11.49
C ALA A 308 -3.97 -6.65 10.88
N PHE A 309 -4.61 -5.49 10.93
CA PHE A 309 -4.08 -4.21 10.46
C PHE A 309 -3.66 -3.29 11.62
N GLY A 310 -3.64 -3.82 12.85
CA GLY A 310 -3.27 -3.09 14.06
C GLY A 310 -4.35 -2.16 14.62
N LEU A 311 -5.62 -2.38 14.28
CA LEU A 311 -6.74 -1.64 14.83
C LEU A 311 -7.94 -2.57 15.07
N ASP A 312 -8.18 -2.91 16.33
CA ASP A 312 -9.29 -3.77 16.75
C ASP A 312 -10.65 -3.12 16.48
N GLY A 313 -11.71 -3.92 16.55
CA GLY A 313 -13.09 -3.44 16.42
C GLY A 313 -13.50 -3.05 14.99
N HIS A 314 -12.69 -3.34 14.01
CA HIS A 314 -12.93 -3.06 12.59
C HIS A 314 -12.88 -4.34 11.76
N ILE A 315 -13.37 -4.25 10.52
CA ILE A 315 -13.14 -5.27 9.47
C ILE A 315 -12.76 -4.59 8.18
N ARG A 316 -11.96 -5.27 7.34
CA ARG A 316 -11.73 -4.84 5.97
C ARG A 316 -12.55 -5.68 5.00
N ILE A 317 -13.30 -5.02 4.13
CA ILE A 317 -13.92 -5.63 2.95
C ILE A 317 -13.25 -5.10 1.68
N SER A 318 -13.07 -5.98 0.68
CA SER A 318 -12.64 -5.59 -0.66
C SER A 318 -13.84 -5.54 -1.60
N PHE A 319 -14.01 -4.43 -2.30
CA PHE A 319 -15.04 -4.31 -3.35
C PHE A 319 -14.48 -4.49 -4.77
N ALA A 320 -13.29 -5.08 -4.91
CA ALA A 320 -12.74 -5.50 -6.20
C ALA A 320 -13.42 -6.80 -6.69
N THR A 321 -14.74 -6.78 -6.80
CA THR A 321 -15.61 -7.88 -7.27
C THR A 321 -16.83 -7.30 -8.00
N SER A 322 -17.76 -8.14 -8.47
CA SER A 322 -18.98 -7.66 -9.14
C SER A 322 -19.95 -7.00 -8.15
N MET A 323 -20.82 -6.09 -8.64
CA MET A 323 -21.92 -5.52 -7.83
C MET A 323 -22.81 -6.62 -7.25
N ALA A 324 -23.21 -7.60 -8.04
CA ALA A 324 -24.06 -8.71 -7.56
C ALA A 324 -23.44 -9.49 -6.40
N ASN A 325 -22.10 -9.68 -6.39
CA ASN A 325 -21.43 -10.30 -5.25
C ASN A 325 -21.46 -9.39 -4.01
N LEU A 326 -21.31 -8.07 -4.19
CA LEU A 326 -21.37 -7.11 -3.09
C LEU A 326 -22.77 -7.01 -2.50
N GLU A 327 -23.80 -6.91 -3.34
CA GLU A 327 -25.20 -6.91 -2.93
C GLU A 327 -25.52 -8.15 -2.09
N ASN A 328 -25.21 -9.33 -2.61
CA ASN A 328 -25.43 -10.60 -1.92
C ASN A 328 -24.65 -10.71 -0.60
N ALA A 329 -23.37 -10.27 -0.58
CA ALA A 329 -22.56 -10.34 0.62
C ALA A 329 -23.07 -9.38 1.72
N LEU A 330 -23.44 -8.15 1.36
CA LEU A 330 -23.88 -7.14 2.32
C LEU A 330 -25.29 -7.44 2.84
N GLU A 331 -26.21 -7.99 2.02
CA GLU A 331 -27.49 -8.51 2.48
C GLU A 331 -27.32 -9.61 3.53
N ARG A 332 -26.39 -10.55 3.32
CA ARG A 332 -26.09 -11.61 4.28
C ARG A 332 -25.48 -11.05 5.57
N ILE A 333 -24.55 -10.10 5.51
CA ILE A 333 -24.00 -9.45 6.71
C ILE A 333 -25.10 -8.71 7.47
N ALA A 334 -26.01 -8.03 6.78
CA ALA A 334 -27.11 -7.30 7.39
C ALA A 334 -28.17 -8.23 8.06
N SER A 335 -28.22 -9.50 7.67
CA SER A 335 -29.19 -10.46 8.23
C SER A 335 -28.81 -11.04 9.59
N VAL A 336 -27.64 -10.74 10.14
CA VAL A 336 -27.14 -11.25 11.44
C VAL A 336 -27.14 -10.23 12.57
#